data_c7f8c8ecc945a2aeeab6b433008b2d7f
#
_entry.id   c7f8c8ecc945a2aeeab6b433008b2d7f
#
_cell.length_a   1.000
_cell.length_b   1.000
_cell.length_c   1.000
_cell.angle_alpha   90.00
_cell.angle_beta   90.00
_cell.angle_gamma   90.00
#
_symmetry.space_group_name_H-M   'P 1'
#
loop_
_entity.id
_entity.type
_entity.pdbx_description
1 polymer ?
#
loop_
_entity_poly.entity_id
_entity_poly.type
_entity_poly.pdbx_seq_one_letter_code
_entity_poly.pdbx_strand_id
1 'polypeptide(L)'
;MEVIDERIGDRPLYITFDLDCLDPTVAPGVANIEAGIEGFAMDQVVQLIRSVRGRNVIGGDVVCLMPTVDSPNHITSYRSMAVMFEIISLIADASS
;
A
#
# COMPACT_ATOMS: atom_id res chain seq x y z
N MET A 1 2.67 -15.74 -5.20
CA MET A 1 2.59 -15.67 -3.71
C MET A 1 3.27 -16.85 -3.03
N GLU A 2 3.19 -18.05 -3.59
CA GLU A 2 3.88 -19.22 -3.02
C GLU A 2 5.38 -19.01 -2.83
N VAL A 3 6.04 -18.35 -3.79
CA VAL A 3 7.48 -18.07 -3.67
C VAL A 3 7.78 -17.13 -2.51
N ILE A 4 6.91 -16.14 -2.27
CA ILE A 4 7.03 -15.23 -1.14
C ILE A 4 6.83 -16.01 0.16
N ASP A 5 5.81 -16.87 0.22
CA ASP A 5 5.51 -17.67 1.40
C ASP A 5 6.67 -18.60 1.77
N GLU A 6 7.28 -19.25 0.78
CA GLU A 6 8.42 -20.14 1.01
C GLU A 6 9.63 -19.39 1.56
N ARG A 7 9.87 -18.16 1.09
CA ARG A 7 11.05 -17.38 1.49
C ARG A 7 10.88 -16.65 2.80
N ILE A 8 9.67 -16.20 3.09
CA ILE A 8 9.37 -15.38 4.27
C ILE A 8 9.08 -16.24 5.49
N GLY A 9 8.21 -17.25 5.35
CA GLY A 9 7.79 -18.09 6.47
C GLY A 9 7.31 -17.25 7.65
N ASP A 10 7.95 -17.44 8.82
CA ASP A 10 7.62 -16.71 10.06
C ASP A 10 8.50 -15.48 10.30
N ARG A 11 9.32 -15.09 9.34
CA ARG A 11 10.18 -13.93 9.48
C ARG A 11 9.36 -12.65 9.62
N PRO A 12 9.84 -11.68 10.42
CA PRO A 12 9.18 -10.40 10.54
C PRO A 12 9.10 -9.69 9.20
N LEU A 13 7.92 -9.15 8.88
CA LEU A 13 7.68 -8.36 7.67
C LEU A 13 7.42 -6.92 8.02
N TYR A 14 8.09 -6.02 7.33
CA TYR A 14 7.78 -4.61 7.32
C TYR A 14 7.29 -4.24 5.93
N ILE A 15 6.10 -3.65 5.84
CA ILE A 15 5.50 -3.26 4.56
C ILE A 15 5.74 -1.79 4.32
N THR A 16 6.45 -1.46 3.25
CA THR A 16 6.55 -0.08 2.78
C THR A 16 5.77 0.03 1.48
N PHE A 17 4.87 0.99 1.41
CA PHE A 17 4.02 1.19 0.26
C PHE A 17 4.24 2.58 -0.32
N ASP A 18 4.67 2.63 -1.58
CA ASP A 18 4.89 3.85 -2.32
C ASP A 18 3.63 4.16 -3.15
N LEU A 19 3.02 5.32 -2.88
CA LEU A 19 1.80 5.74 -3.60
C LEU A 19 2.03 5.92 -5.11
N ASP A 20 3.28 6.09 -5.55
CA ASP A 20 3.62 6.21 -6.96
C ASP A 20 3.30 4.94 -7.75
N CYS A 21 3.14 3.78 -7.10
CA CYS A 21 2.78 2.55 -7.79
C CYS A 21 1.31 2.53 -8.23
N LEU A 22 0.48 3.38 -7.67
CA LEU A 22 -0.90 3.56 -8.11
C LEU A 22 -0.93 4.36 -9.40
N ASP A 23 -1.93 4.06 -10.25
CA ASP A 23 -2.14 4.84 -11.45
C ASP A 23 -2.38 6.31 -11.09
N PRO A 24 -1.81 7.29 -11.84
CA PRO A 24 -2.01 8.71 -11.54
C PRO A 24 -3.48 9.16 -11.53
N THR A 25 -4.36 8.44 -12.22
CA THR A 25 -5.81 8.72 -12.16
C THR A 25 -6.43 8.25 -10.84
N VAL A 26 -5.79 7.30 -10.16
CA VAL A 26 -6.23 6.77 -8.87
C VAL A 26 -5.64 7.61 -7.72
N ALA A 27 -4.38 7.97 -7.83
CA ALA A 27 -3.67 8.70 -6.78
C ALA A 27 -2.79 9.81 -7.40
N PRO A 28 -3.37 10.97 -7.72
CA PRO A 28 -2.61 12.08 -8.33
C PRO A 28 -1.74 12.85 -7.35
N GLY A 29 -2.03 12.80 -6.06
CA GLY A 29 -1.33 13.59 -5.03
C GLY A 29 -0.04 12.96 -4.56
N VAL A 30 0.90 12.73 -5.46
CA VAL A 30 2.19 12.09 -5.20
C VAL A 30 3.34 12.99 -5.62
N ALA A 31 4.51 12.75 -5.01
CA ALA A 31 5.70 13.56 -5.26
C ALA A 31 6.19 13.45 -6.72
N ASN A 32 6.13 12.26 -7.30
CA ASN A 32 6.56 12.00 -8.67
C ASN A 32 5.51 11.16 -9.39
N ILE A 33 4.85 11.77 -10.36
CA ILE A 33 3.90 11.04 -11.21
C ILE A 33 4.68 10.31 -12.30
N GLU A 34 4.46 9.00 -12.40
CA GLU A 34 5.04 8.16 -13.45
C GLU A 34 4.17 8.27 -14.71
N ALA A 35 4.29 9.40 -15.39
CA ALA A 35 3.47 9.70 -16.57
C ALA A 35 3.77 8.72 -17.70
N GLY A 36 2.72 8.24 -18.37
CA GLY A 36 2.82 7.33 -19.51
C GLY A 36 2.95 5.86 -19.14
N ILE A 37 2.96 5.53 -17.86
CA ILE A 37 2.99 4.15 -17.37
C ILE A 37 1.68 3.89 -16.63
N GLU A 38 0.99 2.81 -16.98
CA GLU A 38 -0.17 2.37 -16.22
C GLU A 38 0.28 1.85 -14.86
N GLY A 39 -0.35 2.34 -13.81
CA GLY A 39 -0.13 1.89 -12.46
C GLY A 39 -1.21 0.92 -11.98
N PHE A 40 -1.08 0.49 -10.73
CA PHE A 40 -2.07 -0.37 -10.11
C PHE A 40 -3.37 0.38 -9.82
N ALA A 41 -4.49 -0.32 -9.99
CA ALA A 41 -5.77 0.13 -9.45
C ALA A 41 -5.81 -0.15 -7.93
N MET A 42 -6.68 0.56 -7.22
CA MET A 42 -6.74 0.43 -5.76
C MET A 42 -7.12 -0.97 -5.29
N ASP A 43 -8.06 -1.63 -5.97
CA ASP A 43 -8.48 -2.98 -5.61
C ASP A 43 -7.35 -4.00 -5.79
N GLN A 44 -6.51 -3.84 -6.81
CA GLN A 44 -5.34 -4.69 -7.02
C GLN A 44 -4.36 -4.57 -5.87
N VAL A 45 -4.11 -3.35 -5.39
CA VAL A 45 -3.22 -3.08 -4.26
C VAL A 45 -3.77 -3.67 -2.98
N VAL A 46 -5.06 -3.50 -2.72
CA VAL A 46 -5.70 -4.05 -1.51
C VAL A 46 -5.59 -5.58 -1.51
N GLN A 47 -5.84 -6.23 -2.64
CA GLN A 47 -5.71 -7.68 -2.74
C GLN A 47 -4.27 -8.15 -2.53
N LEU A 48 -3.30 -7.41 -3.08
CA LEU A 48 -1.89 -7.74 -2.92
C LEU A 48 -1.47 -7.64 -1.45
N ILE A 49 -1.89 -6.57 -0.76
CA ILE A 49 -1.59 -6.40 0.67
C ILE A 49 -2.24 -7.51 1.48
N ARG A 50 -3.50 -7.82 1.22
CA ARG A 50 -4.22 -8.89 1.93
C ARG A 50 -3.64 -10.28 1.69
N SER A 51 -2.89 -10.47 0.61
CA SER A 51 -2.28 -11.75 0.30
C SER A 51 -1.22 -12.19 1.31
N VAL A 52 -0.67 -11.26 2.09
CA VAL A 52 0.28 -11.57 3.16
C VAL A 52 -0.38 -11.70 4.54
N ARG A 53 -1.71 -11.74 4.57
CA ARG A 53 -2.46 -11.97 5.81
C ARG A 53 -2.05 -13.29 6.45
N GLY A 54 -1.88 -13.25 7.76
CA GLY A 54 -1.42 -14.41 8.53
C GLY A 54 0.10 -14.48 8.66
N ARG A 55 0.84 -13.66 7.93
CA ARG A 55 2.28 -13.54 8.10
C ARG A 55 2.61 -12.63 9.28
N ASN A 56 3.85 -12.68 9.74
CA ASN A 56 4.31 -11.90 10.89
C ASN A 56 4.58 -10.44 10.50
N VAL A 57 3.54 -9.69 10.20
CA VAL A 57 3.63 -8.27 9.85
C VAL A 57 3.82 -7.46 11.13
N ILE A 58 4.96 -6.79 11.27
CA ILE A 58 5.33 -6.06 12.49
C ILE A 58 5.23 -4.55 12.33
N GLY A 59 5.11 -4.04 11.12
CA GLY A 59 5.02 -2.61 10.89
C GLY A 59 4.84 -2.28 9.42
N GLY A 60 4.69 -1.02 9.14
CA GLY A 60 4.60 -0.55 7.77
C GLY A 60 4.52 0.96 7.68
N ASP A 61 4.66 1.46 6.46
CA ASP A 61 4.49 2.87 6.16
C ASP A 61 3.88 3.06 4.78
N VAL A 62 3.38 4.26 4.54
CA VAL A 62 2.91 4.73 3.24
C VAL A 62 3.66 6.01 2.94
N VAL A 63 4.33 6.06 1.81
CA VAL A 63 5.23 7.15 1.45
C VAL A 63 4.81 7.85 0.16
N CYS A 64 5.41 9.00 -0.08
CA CYS A 64 5.27 9.81 -1.30
C CYS A 64 3.93 10.54 -1.46
N LEU A 65 3.19 10.74 -0.36
CA LEU A 65 2.01 11.59 -0.38
C LEU A 65 2.41 13.07 -0.47
N MET A 66 1.84 13.78 -1.43
CA MET A 66 1.98 15.23 -1.57
C MET A 66 0.58 15.88 -1.51
N PRO A 67 0.08 16.21 -0.32
CA PRO A 67 -1.28 16.75 -0.18
C PRO A 67 -1.52 18.03 -0.96
N THR A 68 -0.49 18.85 -1.17
CA THR A 68 -0.59 20.12 -1.87
C THR A 68 -0.87 19.98 -3.36
N VAL A 69 -0.59 18.79 -3.95
CA VAL A 69 -0.84 18.52 -5.37
C VAL A 69 -1.95 17.51 -5.57
N ASP A 70 -2.63 17.13 -4.49
CA ASP A 70 -3.78 16.23 -4.56
C ASP A 70 -4.98 16.92 -5.20
N SER A 71 -5.95 16.13 -5.64
CA SER A 71 -7.21 16.65 -6.17
C SER A 71 -7.99 17.41 -5.08
N PRO A 72 -8.94 18.31 -5.46
CA PRO A 72 -9.70 19.07 -4.47
C PRO A 72 -10.46 18.23 -3.45
N ASN A 73 -10.82 16.99 -3.80
CA ASN A 73 -11.50 16.07 -2.89
C ASN A 73 -10.54 15.23 -2.04
N HIS A 74 -9.23 15.48 -2.12
CA HIS A 74 -8.21 14.78 -1.35
C HIS A 74 -8.19 13.26 -1.57
N ILE A 75 -8.44 12.82 -2.80
CA ILE A 75 -8.57 11.39 -3.10
C ILE A 75 -7.31 10.60 -2.74
N THR A 76 -6.12 11.16 -2.99
CA THR A 76 -4.87 10.45 -2.68
C THR A 76 -4.67 10.30 -1.18
N SER A 77 -5.04 11.33 -0.39
CA SER A 77 -4.99 11.25 1.07
C SER A 77 -5.92 10.15 1.58
N TYR A 78 -7.13 10.04 1.04
CA TYR A 78 -8.05 8.96 1.40
C TYR A 78 -7.54 7.59 0.96
N ARG A 79 -6.92 7.47 -0.22
CA ARG A 79 -6.29 6.22 -0.67
C ARG A 79 -5.16 5.81 0.26
N SER A 80 -4.35 6.79 0.68
CA SER A 80 -3.27 6.56 1.65
C SER A 80 -3.82 6.02 2.97
N MET A 81 -4.90 6.60 3.49
CA MET A 81 -5.56 6.12 4.70
C MET A 81 -6.08 4.69 4.54
N ALA A 82 -6.65 4.36 3.39
CA ALA A 82 -7.15 3.01 3.12
C ALA A 82 -6.01 1.98 3.12
N VAL A 83 -4.87 2.31 2.52
CA VAL A 83 -3.69 1.44 2.54
C VAL A 83 -3.16 1.28 3.96
N MET A 84 -3.05 2.36 4.73
CA MET A 84 -2.62 2.30 6.13
C MET A 84 -3.55 1.44 6.96
N PHE A 85 -4.87 1.54 6.75
CA PHE A 85 -5.85 0.71 7.45
C PHE A 85 -5.60 -0.78 7.15
N GLU A 86 -5.34 -1.14 5.90
CA GLU A 86 -5.05 -2.52 5.53
C GLU A 86 -3.77 -3.03 6.21
N ILE A 87 -2.71 -2.21 6.26
CA ILE A 87 -1.46 -2.56 6.91
C ILE A 87 -1.67 -2.74 8.42
N ILE A 88 -2.36 -1.82 9.06
CA ILE A 88 -2.65 -1.89 10.50
C ILE A 88 -3.46 -3.15 10.82
N SER A 89 -4.43 -3.48 9.97
CA SER A 89 -5.23 -4.69 10.13
C SER A 89 -4.36 -5.96 10.07
N LEU A 90 -3.36 -5.99 9.18
CA LEU A 90 -2.43 -7.12 9.09
C LEU A 90 -1.56 -7.24 10.34
N ILE A 91 -1.12 -6.12 10.89
CA ILE A 91 -0.32 -6.10 12.12
C ILE A 91 -1.15 -6.61 13.29
N ALA A 92 -2.38 -6.13 13.43
CA ALA A 92 -3.29 -6.56 14.48
C ALA A 92 -3.60 -8.06 14.37
N ASP A 93 -3.82 -8.55 13.17
CA ASP A 93 -4.09 -9.98 12.91
C ASP A 93 -2.88 -10.84 13.29
N ALA A 94 -1.68 -10.40 12.94
CA ALA A 94 -0.45 -11.12 13.22
C ALA A 94 -0.13 -11.22 14.71
N SER A 95 -0.57 -10.23 15.51
CA SER A 95 -0.27 -10.18 16.95
C SER A 95 -1.37 -10.83 17.81
N SER A 96 -2.43 -11.30 17.19
CA SER A 96 -3.55 -11.91 17.91
C SER A 96 -3.36 -13.42 18.17
#